data_46a57e90b5b3f74a5ae482cec3041153
#
_entry.id   46a57e90b5b3f74a5ae482cec3041153
#
_cell.length_a   1.000
_cell.length_b   1.000
_cell.length_c   1.000
_cell.angle_alpha   90.00
_cell.angle_beta   90.00
_cell.angle_gamma   90.00
#
_symmetry.space_group_name_H-M   'P 1'
#
loop_
_entity.id
_entity.type
_entity.pdbx_description
1 polymer ?
#
loop_
_entity_poly.entity_id
_entity_poly.type
_entity_poly.pdbx_seq_one_letter_code
_entity_poly.pdbx_strand_id
1 'polypeptide(L)'
;MAMDDILTLLTDTSTQDEYGVYHPGTTPRDVFCRVSDVSRAEFYQAGRAGLTPQLMLVTFSGNYDGEEVCIYHDQPYHIYRTYHIPGTDDLELYLELKGGTNGAA
;
A
#
# COMPACT_ATOMS: atom_id res chain seq x y z
N MET A 1 16.95 -11.81 2.43
CA MET A 1 16.65 -11.34 1.08
C MET A 1 16.72 -9.81 1.04
N ALA A 2 17.38 -9.26 0.05
CA ALA A 2 17.61 -7.81 0.01
C ALA A 2 16.33 -7.06 -0.37
N MET A 3 16.15 -5.89 0.24
CA MET A 3 15.10 -4.96 -0.17
C MET A 3 15.72 -3.99 -1.16
N ASP A 4 15.68 -4.37 -2.44
CA ASP A 4 16.36 -3.64 -3.51
C ASP A 4 15.39 -3.03 -4.53
N ASP A 5 14.11 -3.04 -4.22
CA ASP A 5 13.08 -2.40 -5.04
C ASP A 5 12.57 -1.15 -4.33
N ILE A 6 11.84 -0.31 -5.07
CA ILE A 6 11.36 0.97 -4.55
C ILE A 6 9.84 0.99 -4.59
N LEU A 7 9.26 1.42 -3.48
CA LEU A 7 7.82 1.63 -3.32
C LEU A 7 7.61 3.09 -2.97
N THR A 8 6.67 3.75 -3.63
CA THR A 8 6.32 5.13 -3.30
C THR A 8 5.03 5.13 -2.50
N LEU A 9 5.14 5.51 -1.22
CA LEU A 9 3.97 5.66 -0.35
C LEU A 9 3.42 7.07 -0.52
N LEU A 10 2.10 7.19 -0.63
CA LEU A 10 1.46 8.50 -0.79
C LEU A 10 0.85 8.91 0.54
N THR A 11 1.51 9.84 1.21
CA THR A 11 1.05 10.36 2.50
C THR A 11 -0.02 11.42 2.25
N ASP A 12 -1.16 11.29 2.92
CA ASP A 12 -2.23 12.28 2.83
C ASP A 12 -1.79 13.54 3.55
N THR A 13 -1.69 14.64 2.81
CA THR A 13 -1.33 15.95 3.34
C THR A 13 -2.46 16.96 3.17
N SER A 14 -3.69 16.47 3.02
CA SER A 14 -4.83 17.36 2.89
C SER A 14 -4.98 18.24 4.13
N THR A 15 -5.43 19.49 3.91
CA THR A 15 -5.57 20.48 4.96
C THR A 15 -6.91 21.18 4.81
N GLN A 16 -7.31 21.87 5.88
CA GLN A 16 -8.49 22.70 5.86
C GLN A 16 -8.07 24.12 6.26
N ASP A 17 -8.46 25.12 5.45
CA ASP A 17 -8.03 26.49 5.72
C ASP A 17 -8.93 27.15 6.78
N GLU A 18 -8.66 28.41 7.08
CA GLU A 18 -9.38 29.18 8.11
C GLU A 18 -10.86 29.36 7.76
N TYR A 19 -11.23 29.20 6.49
CA TYR A 19 -12.61 29.33 6.04
C TYR A 19 -13.31 27.97 5.96
N GLY A 20 -12.65 26.89 6.39
CA GLY A 20 -13.21 25.56 6.34
C GLY A 20 -13.12 24.89 4.97
N VAL A 21 -12.39 25.50 4.02
CA VAL A 21 -12.24 24.92 2.69
C VAL A 21 -11.20 23.80 2.73
N TYR A 22 -11.59 22.64 2.22
CA TYR A 22 -10.75 21.45 2.19
C TYR A 22 -9.79 21.52 0.99
N HIS A 23 -8.51 21.33 1.26
CA HIS A 23 -7.46 21.31 0.24
C HIS A 23 -6.85 19.91 0.20
N PRO A 24 -7.27 19.08 -0.77
CA PRO A 24 -6.70 17.74 -0.86
C PRO A 24 -5.25 17.80 -1.32
N GLY A 25 -4.47 16.82 -0.87
CA GLY A 25 -3.08 16.75 -1.28
C GLY A 25 -2.45 15.45 -0.82
N THR A 26 -1.40 15.04 -1.52
CA THR A 26 -0.58 13.90 -1.12
C THR A 26 0.88 14.25 -1.33
N THR A 27 1.74 13.64 -0.52
CA THR A 27 3.19 13.79 -0.63
C THR A 27 3.79 12.40 -0.87
N PRO A 28 4.54 12.20 -1.95
CA PRO A 28 5.18 10.92 -2.21
C PRO A 28 6.40 10.74 -1.30
N ARG A 29 6.60 9.50 -0.87
CA ARG A 29 7.76 9.14 -0.05
C ARG A 29 8.23 7.76 -0.49
N ASP A 30 9.46 7.70 -1.02
CA ASP A 30 10.04 6.46 -1.52
C ASP A 30 10.67 5.68 -0.37
N VAL A 31 10.39 4.38 -0.34
CA VAL A 31 10.99 3.48 0.64
C VAL A 31 11.45 2.22 -0.08
N PHE A 32 12.41 1.53 0.50
CA PHE A 32 12.89 0.27 -0.03
C PHE A 32 11.94 -0.86 0.33
N CYS A 33 11.77 -1.79 -0.59
CA CYS A 33 10.90 -2.95 -0.38
C CYS A 33 11.42 -4.14 -1.18
N ARG A 34 10.79 -5.28 -0.94
CA ARG A 34 10.94 -6.46 -1.81
C ARG A 34 9.56 -7.01 -2.13
N VAL A 35 9.40 -7.56 -3.33
CA VAL A 35 8.13 -8.16 -3.72
C VAL A 35 8.10 -9.61 -3.23
N SER A 36 6.91 -10.08 -2.89
CA SER A 36 6.69 -11.47 -2.50
C SER A 36 5.34 -11.91 -3.05
N ASP A 37 5.15 -13.23 -3.09
CA ASP A 37 3.90 -13.77 -3.63
C ASP A 37 2.79 -13.72 -2.60
N VAL A 38 1.57 -13.42 -3.07
CA VAL A 38 0.39 -13.55 -2.24
C VAL A 38 0.09 -15.03 -2.05
N SER A 39 -0.08 -15.47 -0.81
CA SER A 39 -0.40 -16.86 -0.55
C SER A 39 -1.80 -17.20 -1.04
N ARG A 40 -2.04 -18.48 -1.29
CA ARG A 40 -3.36 -18.95 -1.70
C ARG A 40 -4.41 -18.64 -0.63
N ALA A 41 -4.04 -18.83 0.64
CA ALA A 41 -4.95 -18.55 1.74
C ALA A 41 -5.33 -17.07 1.79
N GLU A 42 -4.36 -16.17 1.61
CA GLU A 42 -4.63 -14.74 1.57
C GLU A 42 -5.52 -14.38 0.40
N PHE A 43 -5.25 -14.96 -0.76
CA PHE A 43 -6.05 -14.69 -1.97
C PHE A 43 -7.52 -15.04 -1.75
N TYR A 44 -7.78 -16.22 -1.17
CA TYR A 44 -9.15 -16.65 -0.91
C TYR A 44 -9.82 -15.82 0.18
N GLN A 45 -9.10 -15.52 1.25
CA GLN A 45 -9.66 -14.73 2.35
C GLN A 45 -10.04 -13.32 1.90
N ALA A 46 -9.14 -12.67 1.16
CA ALA A 46 -9.41 -11.33 0.66
C ALA A 46 -10.54 -11.34 -0.37
N GLY A 47 -10.59 -12.37 -1.22
CA GLY A 47 -11.66 -12.51 -2.21
C GLY A 47 -13.03 -12.61 -1.58
N ARG A 48 -13.13 -13.26 -0.41
CA ARG A 48 -14.41 -13.36 0.33
C ARG A 48 -14.87 -12.00 0.84
N ALA A 49 -13.96 -11.07 1.04
CA ALA A 49 -14.29 -9.70 1.44
C ALA A 49 -14.44 -8.76 0.24
N GLY A 50 -14.43 -9.28 -0.98
CA GLY A 50 -14.60 -8.49 -2.18
C GLY A 50 -13.31 -7.83 -2.68
N LEU A 51 -12.16 -8.25 -2.15
CA LEU A 51 -10.87 -7.69 -2.53
C LEU A 51 -10.21 -8.57 -3.59
N THR A 52 -9.34 -7.96 -4.39
CA THR A 52 -8.62 -8.68 -5.45
C THR A 52 -7.12 -8.46 -5.26
N PRO A 53 -6.47 -9.28 -4.41
CA PRO A 53 -5.04 -9.12 -4.16
C PRO A 53 -4.22 -9.26 -5.45
N GLN A 54 -3.28 -8.35 -5.64
CA GLN A 54 -2.40 -8.37 -6.81
C GLN A 54 -1.00 -8.80 -6.41
N LEU A 55 -0.48 -8.22 -5.34
CA LEU A 55 0.86 -8.57 -4.89
C LEU A 55 1.04 -8.19 -3.43
N MET A 56 2.13 -8.66 -2.84
CA MET A 56 2.51 -8.33 -1.48
C MET A 56 3.92 -7.79 -1.50
N LEU A 57 4.13 -6.66 -0.83
CA LEU A 57 5.44 -6.06 -0.67
C LEU A 57 5.85 -6.14 0.78
N VAL A 58 7.15 -6.29 1.01
CA VAL A 58 7.70 -6.28 2.37
C VAL A 58 8.63 -5.09 2.49
N THR A 59 8.43 -4.29 3.52
CA THR A 59 9.28 -3.14 3.80
C THR A 59 9.63 -3.11 5.29
N PHE A 60 10.61 -2.29 5.66
CA PHE A 60 10.92 -2.06 7.06
C PHE A 60 9.70 -1.40 7.74
N SER A 61 9.31 -1.91 8.89
CA SER A 61 8.07 -1.45 9.55
C SER A 61 8.10 0.05 9.87
N GLY A 62 9.29 0.60 10.16
CA GLY A 62 9.43 2.02 10.43
C GLY A 62 9.17 2.92 9.23
N ASN A 63 9.11 2.35 8.02
CA ASN A 63 8.83 3.12 6.81
C ASN A 63 7.35 3.39 6.61
N TYR A 64 6.47 2.64 7.26
CA TYR A 64 5.04 2.72 7.02
C TYR A 64 4.34 3.50 8.13
N ASP A 65 3.49 4.44 7.74
CA ASP A 65 2.80 5.32 8.68
C ASP A 65 1.30 5.38 8.40
N GLY A 66 0.72 4.24 8.01
CA GLY A 66 -0.73 4.15 7.80
C GLY A 66 -1.20 4.58 6.43
N GLU A 67 -0.32 4.77 5.48
CA GLU A 67 -0.70 5.16 4.13
C GLU A 67 -1.60 4.10 3.50
N GLU A 68 -2.63 4.54 2.77
CA GLU A 68 -3.58 3.63 2.13
C GLU A 68 -3.34 3.47 0.64
N VAL A 69 -2.52 4.32 0.04
CA VAL A 69 -2.25 4.31 -1.40
C VAL A 69 -0.76 4.32 -1.63
N CYS A 70 -0.33 3.57 -2.61
CA CYS A 70 1.08 3.55 -3.00
C CYS A 70 1.20 3.38 -4.50
N ILE A 71 2.41 3.65 -5.00
CA ILE A 71 2.75 3.43 -6.40
C ILE A 71 3.93 2.47 -6.44
N TYR A 72 3.78 1.40 -7.20
CA TYR A 72 4.83 0.40 -7.38
C TYR A 72 4.95 0.09 -8.86
N HIS A 73 6.16 0.28 -9.41
CA HIS A 73 6.43 0.12 -10.85
C HIS A 73 5.43 0.91 -11.70
N ASP A 74 5.25 2.19 -11.33
CA ASP A 74 4.36 3.15 -12.02
C ASP A 74 2.88 2.77 -11.99
N GLN A 75 2.49 1.82 -11.16
CA GLN A 75 1.09 1.40 -11.02
C GLN A 75 0.58 1.76 -9.64
N PRO A 76 -0.54 2.50 -9.54
CA PRO A 76 -1.13 2.79 -8.23
C PRO A 76 -1.86 1.58 -7.66
N TYR A 77 -1.70 1.40 -6.34
CA TYR A 77 -2.34 0.31 -5.61
C TYR A 77 -2.95 0.84 -4.33
N HIS A 78 -3.97 0.15 -3.85
CA HIS A 78 -4.55 0.36 -2.54
C HIS A 78 -3.97 -0.67 -1.58
N ILE A 79 -3.46 -0.20 -0.44
CA ILE A 79 -2.95 -1.08 0.62
C ILE A 79 -4.14 -1.44 1.49
N TYR A 80 -4.65 -2.66 1.33
CA TYR A 80 -5.88 -3.04 2.03
C TYR A 80 -5.60 -3.71 3.37
N ARG A 81 -4.37 -4.19 3.60
CA ARG A 81 -4.01 -4.86 4.84
C ARG A 81 -2.50 -4.84 5.03
N THR A 82 -2.08 -4.81 6.28
CA THR A 82 -0.67 -4.96 6.64
C THR A 82 -0.53 -6.07 7.66
N TYR A 83 0.67 -6.63 7.75
CA TYR A 83 0.98 -7.66 8.72
C TYR A 83 2.44 -7.55 9.14
N HIS A 84 2.67 -7.35 10.44
CA HIS A 84 4.03 -7.30 10.97
C HIS A 84 4.52 -8.73 11.18
N ILE A 85 5.66 -9.07 10.58
CA ILE A 85 6.23 -10.41 10.69
C ILE A 85 6.83 -10.57 12.08
N PRO A 86 6.34 -11.51 12.90
CA PRO A 86 6.81 -11.63 14.30
C PRO A 86 8.31 -11.87 14.38
N GLY A 87 8.94 -11.20 15.36
CA GLY A 87 10.36 -11.35 15.61
C GLY A 87 11.25 -10.60 14.64
N THR A 88 10.67 -9.76 13.77
CA THR A 88 11.43 -8.98 12.79
C THR A 88 10.95 -7.54 12.78
N ASP A 89 11.68 -6.69 12.05
CA ASP A 89 11.26 -5.31 11.77
C ASP A 89 10.60 -5.20 10.40
N ASP A 90 10.13 -6.30 9.83
CA ASP A 90 9.54 -6.32 8.50
C ASP A 90 8.02 -6.28 8.56
N LEU A 91 7.44 -5.54 7.62
CA LEU A 91 5.99 -5.37 7.51
C LEU A 91 5.57 -5.79 6.11
N GLU A 92 4.54 -6.65 6.05
CA GLU A 92 3.93 -7.03 4.78
C GLU A 92 2.81 -6.05 4.44
N LEU A 93 2.82 -5.58 3.20
CA LEU A 93 1.78 -4.71 2.66
C LEU A 93 1.05 -5.48 1.57
N TYR A 94 -0.26 -5.65 1.74
CA TYR A 94 -1.08 -6.38 0.78
C TYR A 94 -1.80 -5.39 -0.12
N LEU A 95 -1.61 -5.56 -1.43
CA LEU A 95 -2.00 -4.56 -2.42
C LEU A 95 -3.05 -5.09 -3.38
N GLU A 96 -4.03 -4.23 -3.70
CA GLU A 96 -4.95 -4.44 -4.81
C GLU A 96 -4.88 -3.24 -5.73
N LEU A 97 -5.28 -3.42 -6.99
CA LEU A 97 -5.27 -2.32 -7.96
C LEU A 97 -6.20 -1.21 -7.49
N LYS A 98 -5.68 0.02 -7.50
CA LYS A 98 -6.49 1.16 -7.13
C LYS A 98 -7.37 1.57 -8.30
N GLY A 99 -8.65 1.77 -8.00
CA GLY A 99 -9.61 2.28 -8.95
C GLY A 99 -9.92 1.29 -10.04
N GLY A 100 -9.61 0.26 -9.80
CA GLY A 100 -9.80 -0.69 -10.76
C GLY A 100 -10.91 -0.58 -11.70
N THR A 101 -10.43 0.39 -11.30
CA THR A 101 -10.92 0.58 -11.63
C THR A 101 -11.32 0.88 -12.23
N ASN A 102 -11.31 0.84 -12.27
CA ASN A 102 -11.66 1.19 -12.72
C ASN A 102 -11.93 1.14 -13.23
N GLY A 103 -11.99 1.06 -13.19
CA GLY A 103 -12.27 1.00 -13.58
C GLY A 103 -12.56 0.87 -14.13
N ALA A 104 -12.65 0.80 -14.13
CA ALA A 104 -12.99 0.77 -14.52
C ALA A 104 -13.27 0.71 -14.79
N ALA A 105 -13.36 0.58 -14.75
CA ALA A 105 -13.72 0.59 -15.08
C ALA A 105 -14.03 0.63 -15.21
#